data_99bc26e48de28089bfebeaf7a53cede9
#
_entry.id   99bc26e48de28089bfebeaf7a53cede9
#
_cell.length_a   1.000
_cell.length_b   1.000
_cell.length_c   1.000
_cell.angle_alpha   90.00
_cell.angle_beta   90.00
_cell.angle_gamma   90.00
#
_symmetry.space_group_name_H-M   'P 1'
#
loop_
_entity.id
_entity.type
_entity.pdbx_description
1 polymer ?
#
loop_
_entity_poly.entity_id
_entity_poly.type
_entity_poly.pdbx_seq_one_letter_code
_entity_poly.pdbx_strand_id
1 'polypeptide(L)'
;MQTLRYETVGPTLGKETGQKTIVAALLGICGILIYMSFAFKGFNFALAAVLAMGHDFFVLLGTYSILSYFFGAEFDLMFVTALLTTMSFSVHDTIVIFDKIREYLKTSKSSTSIEELSDKAVSETMVRSINNSLTIFFMLSALLLMGGGTIRFFIAALWIGTVTGAYSSPFVATPLLILLEKRKK
;
A
#
# COMPACT_ATOMS: atom_id res chain seq x y z
N MET A 1 7.31 -9.61 -41.32
CA MET A 1 8.12 -10.32 -40.33
C MET A 1 8.14 -9.50 -39.06
N GLN A 2 7.36 -9.89 -38.04
CA GLN A 2 7.45 -9.26 -36.73
C GLN A 2 8.58 -9.95 -35.96
N THR A 3 9.65 -9.23 -35.71
CA THR A 3 10.70 -9.69 -34.81
C THR A 3 10.17 -9.60 -33.38
N LEU A 4 9.71 -10.72 -32.85
CA LEU A 4 9.42 -10.89 -31.42
C LEU A 4 10.76 -10.80 -30.68
N ARG A 5 10.99 -9.67 -30.03
CA ARG A 5 12.14 -9.43 -29.17
C ARG A 5 11.94 -10.21 -27.88
N TYR A 6 12.46 -11.41 -27.82
CA TYR A 6 12.55 -12.18 -26.57
C TYR A 6 13.74 -11.63 -25.78
N GLU A 7 13.50 -10.71 -24.85
CA GLU A 7 14.47 -10.41 -23.82
C GLU A 7 14.37 -11.50 -22.73
N THR A 8 15.02 -12.63 -22.96
CA THR A 8 15.22 -13.65 -21.92
C THR A 8 16.20 -13.08 -20.89
N VAL A 9 15.69 -12.63 -19.77
CA VAL A 9 16.49 -12.28 -18.59
C VAL A 9 17.14 -13.57 -18.08
N GLY A 10 18.45 -13.69 -18.27
CA GLY A 10 19.18 -14.90 -17.83
C GLY A 10 19.05 -15.11 -16.31
N PRO A 11 19.22 -16.36 -15.80
CA PRO A 11 19.04 -16.70 -14.38
C PRO A 11 19.85 -15.83 -13.41
N THR A 12 20.97 -15.34 -13.83
CA THR A 12 21.84 -14.42 -13.08
C THR A 12 21.24 -13.02 -12.92
N LEU A 13 20.64 -12.48 -13.99
CA LEU A 13 19.96 -11.19 -13.93
C LEU A 13 18.67 -11.26 -13.06
N GLY A 14 17.93 -12.36 -13.14
CA GLY A 14 16.74 -12.55 -12.31
C GLY A 14 17.09 -12.61 -10.81
N LYS A 15 18.18 -13.26 -10.44
CA LYS A 15 18.67 -13.31 -9.05
C LYS A 15 19.15 -11.94 -8.57
N GLU A 16 19.89 -11.22 -9.38
CA GLU A 16 20.37 -9.88 -9.08
C GLU A 16 19.22 -8.87 -8.92
N THR A 17 18.24 -8.92 -9.84
CA THR A 17 17.03 -8.09 -9.77
C THR A 17 16.22 -8.41 -8.51
N GLY A 18 16.03 -9.68 -8.18
CA GLY A 18 15.34 -10.11 -6.96
C GLY A 18 16.01 -9.59 -5.68
N GLN A 19 17.34 -9.67 -5.60
CA GLN A 19 18.09 -9.13 -4.46
C GLN A 19 17.95 -7.61 -4.35
N LYS A 20 18.09 -6.88 -5.44
CA LYS A 20 17.90 -5.42 -5.48
C LYS A 20 16.48 -5.01 -5.07
N THR A 21 15.48 -5.79 -5.46
CA THR A 21 14.08 -5.60 -5.07
C THR A 21 13.87 -5.73 -3.57
N ILE A 22 14.40 -6.80 -2.96
CA ILE A 22 14.31 -7.02 -1.52
C ILE A 22 14.99 -5.87 -0.76
N VAL A 23 16.17 -5.46 -1.18
CA VAL A 23 16.91 -4.35 -0.57
C VAL A 23 16.11 -3.04 -0.69
N ALA A 24 15.55 -2.74 -1.88
CA ALA A 24 14.74 -1.55 -2.08
C ALA A 24 13.46 -1.55 -1.21
N ALA A 25 12.78 -2.69 -1.10
CA ALA A 25 11.62 -2.85 -0.23
C ALA A 25 11.99 -2.62 1.24
N LEU A 26 13.07 -3.23 1.72
CA LEU A 26 13.55 -3.05 3.10
C LEU A 26 13.93 -1.59 3.39
N LEU A 27 14.64 -0.93 2.48
CA LEU A 27 14.97 0.49 2.61
C LEU A 27 13.71 1.37 2.63
N GLY A 28 12.73 1.08 1.78
CA GLY A 28 11.43 1.76 1.78
C GLY A 28 10.69 1.59 3.11
N ILE A 29 10.61 0.36 3.63
CA ILE A 29 9.99 0.05 4.93
C ILE A 29 10.72 0.79 6.05
N CYS A 30 12.05 0.74 6.10
CA CYS A 30 12.85 1.45 7.11
C CYS A 30 12.63 2.98 7.02
N GLY A 31 12.61 3.54 5.82
CA GLY A 31 12.34 4.97 5.61
C GLY A 31 10.97 5.38 6.13
N ILE A 32 9.93 4.57 5.85
CA ILE A 32 8.57 4.82 6.33
C ILE A 32 8.51 4.70 7.86
N LEU A 33 9.13 3.67 8.45
CA LEU A 33 9.20 3.52 9.93
C LEU A 33 9.83 4.74 10.59
N ILE A 34 10.96 5.19 10.07
CA ILE A 34 11.66 6.37 10.58
C ILE A 34 10.76 7.60 10.45
N TYR A 35 10.20 7.86 9.26
CA TYR A 35 9.31 8.98 9.01
C TYR A 35 8.10 8.96 9.94
N MET A 36 7.40 7.83 10.06
CA MET A 36 6.20 7.71 10.89
C MET A 36 6.53 7.87 12.38
N SER A 37 7.68 7.36 12.85
CA SER A 37 8.12 7.55 14.24
C SER A 37 8.34 9.02 14.58
N PHE A 38 8.94 9.79 13.65
CA PHE A 38 9.11 11.23 13.82
C PHE A 38 7.81 12.02 13.66
N ALA A 39 7.02 11.71 12.62
CA ALA A 39 5.79 12.43 12.31
C ALA A 39 4.73 12.25 13.40
N PHE A 40 4.55 11.03 13.91
CA PHE A 40 3.48 10.73 14.85
C PHE A 40 3.90 10.72 16.33
N LYS A 41 5.19 10.85 16.64
CA LYS A 41 5.72 10.82 18.04
C LYS A 41 5.15 9.66 18.88
N GLY A 42 4.77 8.53 18.23
CA GLY A 42 4.15 7.38 18.86
C GLY A 42 4.49 6.08 18.12
N PHE A 43 5.13 5.15 18.84
CA PHE A 43 5.54 3.85 18.27
C PHE A 43 4.35 3.03 17.76
N ASN A 44 3.19 3.08 18.44
CA ASN A 44 2.00 2.31 18.04
C ASN A 44 1.46 2.71 16.68
N PHE A 45 1.48 4.02 16.35
CA PHE A 45 1.10 4.52 15.04
C PHE A 45 2.02 4.02 13.92
N ALA A 46 3.32 4.07 14.16
CA ALA A 46 4.31 3.55 13.21
C ALA A 46 4.14 2.04 13.01
N LEU A 47 3.98 1.29 14.11
CA LEU A 47 3.81 -0.16 14.07
C LEU A 47 2.52 -0.55 13.32
N ALA A 48 1.38 0.10 13.61
CA ALA A 48 0.12 -0.16 12.92
C ALA A 48 0.23 0.11 11.42
N ALA A 49 0.87 1.21 11.01
CA ALA A 49 1.08 1.53 9.60
C ALA A 49 1.95 0.50 8.89
N VAL A 50 3.03 0.04 9.53
CA VAL A 50 3.93 -0.97 8.93
C VAL A 50 3.26 -2.33 8.82
N LEU A 51 2.47 -2.73 9.81
CA LEU A 51 1.70 -3.98 9.75
C LEU A 51 0.65 -3.93 8.62
N ALA A 52 -0.05 -2.80 8.46
CA ALA A 52 -0.99 -2.61 7.37
C ALA A 52 -0.29 -2.61 6.00
N MET A 53 0.87 -1.96 5.90
CA MET A 53 1.69 -2.00 4.69
C MET A 53 2.18 -3.42 4.37
N GLY A 54 2.56 -4.19 5.40
CA GLY A 54 2.90 -5.61 5.25
C GLY A 54 1.72 -6.43 4.72
N HIS A 55 0.52 -6.18 5.22
CA HIS A 55 -0.70 -6.78 4.69
C HIS A 55 -0.86 -6.48 3.19
N ASP A 56 -0.76 -5.21 2.78
CA ASP A 56 -0.92 -4.80 1.39
C ASP A 56 0.14 -5.42 0.48
N PHE A 57 1.38 -5.50 0.97
CA PHE A 57 2.47 -6.20 0.29
C PHE A 57 2.11 -7.66 0.00
N PHE A 58 1.65 -8.41 1.00
CA PHE A 58 1.31 -9.82 0.83
C PHE A 58 0.09 -10.03 -0.05
N VAL A 59 -0.92 -9.16 0.04
CA VAL A 59 -2.10 -9.21 -0.83
C VAL A 59 -1.71 -8.97 -2.29
N LEU A 60 -0.90 -7.95 -2.57
CA LEU A 60 -0.43 -7.66 -3.92
C LEU A 60 0.45 -8.79 -4.46
N LEU A 61 1.41 -9.26 -3.67
CA LEU A 61 2.31 -10.36 -4.06
C LEU A 61 1.52 -11.64 -4.34
N GLY A 62 0.58 -12.01 -3.46
CA GLY A 62 -0.25 -13.20 -3.62
C GLY A 62 -1.15 -13.12 -4.84
N THR A 63 -1.84 -11.98 -5.05
CA THR A 63 -2.70 -11.79 -6.21
C THR A 63 -1.89 -11.76 -7.51
N TYR A 64 -0.73 -11.13 -7.51
CA TYR A 64 0.15 -11.11 -8.68
C TYR A 64 0.75 -12.49 -8.98
N SER A 65 1.01 -13.32 -7.95
CA SER A 65 1.41 -14.72 -8.13
C SER A 65 0.33 -15.54 -8.83
N ILE A 66 -0.95 -15.28 -8.53
CA ILE A 66 -2.08 -15.88 -9.24
C ILE A 66 -2.10 -15.43 -10.70
N LEU A 67 -1.90 -14.14 -10.98
CA LEU A 67 -1.77 -13.64 -12.34
C LEU A 67 -0.59 -14.25 -13.09
N SER A 68 0.54 -14.46 -12.42
CA SER A 68 1.71 -15.11 -12.96
C SER A 68 1.40 -16.56 -13.38
N TYR A 69 0.71 -17.31 -12.52
CA TYR A 69 0.38 -18.70 -12.77
C TYR A 69 -0.61 -18.90 -13.93
N PHE A 70 -1.69 -18.08 -14.00
CA PHE A 70 -2.74 -18.24 -14.99
C PHE A 70 -2.50 -17.48 -16.31
N PHE A 71 -1.80 -16.36 -16.26
CA PHE A 71 -1.67 -15.44 -17.39
C PHE A 71 -0.22 -15.17 -17.82
N GLY A 72 0.75 -15.78 -17.14
CA GLY A 72 2.17 -15.64 -17.48
C GLY A 72 2.75 -14.26 -17.14
N ALA A 73 2.21 -13.58 -16.11
CA ALA A 73 2.80 -12.34 -15.62
C ALA A 73 4.20 -12.60 -15.04
N GLU A 74 5.19 -11.80 -15.42
CA GLU A 74 6.56 -11.97 -14.96
C GLU A 74 6.86 -11.05 -13.78
N PHE A 75 7.64 -11.55 -12.80
CA PHE A 75 8.15 -10.75 -11.69
C PHE A 75 9.39 -9.98 -12.15
N ASP A 76 9.15 -8.89 -12.85
CA ASP A 76 10.15 -8.02 -13.44
C ASP A 76 10.32 -6.70 -12.66
N LEU A 77 11.15 -5.79 -13.20
CA LEU A 77 11.35 -4.46 -12.61
C LEU A 77 10.07 -3.60 -12.62
N MET A 78 9.17 -3.83 -13.59
CA MET A 78 7.89 -3.12 -13.65
C MET A 78 6.98 -3.53 -12.47
N PHE A 79 6.92 -4.84 -12.16
CA PHE A 79 6.21 -5.32 -10.96
C PHE A 79 6.76 -4.67 -9.69
N VAL A 80 8.09 -4.61 -9.54
CA VAL A 80 8.73 -3.95 -8.38
C VAL A 80 8.34 -2.49 -8.29
N THR A 81 8.36 -1.79 -9.41
CA THR A 81 7.96 -0.37 -9.47
C THR A 81 6.51 -0.19 -9.08
N ALA A 82 5.61 -1.06 -9.57
CA ALA A 82 4.21 -1.05 -9.19
C ALA A 82 4.04 -1.30 -7.68
N LEU A 83 4.74 -2.30 -7.14
CA LEU A 83 4.72 -2.65 -5.73
C LEU A 83 5.10 -1.46 -4.85
N LEU A 84 6.26 -0.84 -5.08
CA LEU A 84 6.72 0.31 -4.30
C LEU A 84 5.79 1.53 -4.44
N THR A 85 5.25 1.74 -5.64
CA THR A 85 4.29 2.84 -5.90
C THR A 85 3.00 2.63 -5.12
N THR A 86 2.42 1.43 -5.15
CA THR A 86 1.16 1.13 -4.44
C THR A 86 1.34 1.15 -2.93
N MET A 87 2.48 0.70 -2.41
CA MET A 87 2.82 0.84 -1.00
C MET A 87 2.88 2.31 -0.57
N SER A 88 3.42 3.19 -1.41
CA SER A 88 3.44 4.62 -1.15
C SER A 88 2.04 5.23 -1.07
N PHE A 89 1.12 4.83 -1.97
CA PHE A 89 -0.29 5.27 -1.92
C PHE A 89 -1.00 4.79 -0.66
N SER A 90 -0.85 3.52 -0.29
CA SER A 90 -1.46 2.95 0.92
C SER A 90 -1.00 3.69 2.18
N VAL A 91 0.29 3.94 2.30
CA VAL A 91 0.85 4.69 3.44
C VAL A 91 0.31 6.12 3.48
N HIS A 92 0.15 6.79 2.33
CA HIS A 92 -0.38 8.15 2.28
C HIS A 92 -1.78 8.24 2.87
N ASP A 93 -2.69 7.33 2.50
CA ASP A 93 -4.05 7.28 3.05
C ASP A 93 -4.05 6.96 4.55
N THR A 94 -3.19 6.04 4.99
CA THR A 94 -3.02 5.72 6.41
C THR A 94 -2.54 6.94 7.21
N ILE A 95 -1.60 7.73 6.67
CA ILE A 95 -1.11 8.97 7.30
C ILE A 95 -2.25 9.96 7.51
N VAL A 96 -3.10 10.17 6.51
CA VAL A 96 -4.23 11.12 6.58
C VAL A 96 -5.21 10.73 7.71
N ILE A 97 -5.56 9.44 7.81
CA ILE A 97 -6.44 8.94 8.87
C ILE A 97 -5.77 9.09 10.25
N PHE A 98 -4.52 8.68 10.37
CA PHE A 98 -3.79 8.70 11.63
C PHE A 98 -3.52 10.12 12.14
N ASP A 99 -3.25 11.06 11.24
CA ASP A 99 -3.10 12.46 11.61
C ASP A 99 -4.42 13.04 12.15
N LYS A 100 -5.54 12.67 11.55
CA LYS A 100 -6.87 13.05 12.03
C LYS A 100 -7.22 12.44 13.38
N ILE A 101 -6.92 11.14 13.59
CA ILE A 101 -7.07 10.49 14.91
C ILE A 101 -6.25 11.24 15.96
N ARG A 102 -5.01 11.59 15.63
CA ARG A 102 -4.13 12.32 16.53
C ARG A 102 -4.63 13.75 16.84
N GLU A 103 -5.18 14.44 15.86
CA GLU A 103 -5.83 15.74 16.06
C GLU A 103 -6.94 15.61 17.11
N TYR A 104 -7.79 14.60 16.98
CA TYR A 104 -8.86 14.34 17.94
C TYR A 104 -8.35 13.93 19.31
N LEU A 105 -7.31 13.12 19.40
CA LEU A 105 -6.70 12.76 20.69
C LEU A 105 -6.17 13.97 21.46
N LYS A 106 -5.71 15.02 20.76
CA LYS A 106 -5.21 16.26 21.39
C LYS A 106 -6.33 17.20 21.84
N THR A 107 -7.45 17.22 21.11
CA THR A 107 -8.54 18.16 21.33
C THR A 107 -9.69 17.58 22.16
N SER A 108 -9.75 16.26 22.29
CA SER A 108 -10.81 15.54 23.00
C SER A 108 -10.62 15.55 24.52
N LYS A 109 -11.75 15.50 25.22
CA LYS A 109 -11.76 15.32 26.68
C LYS A 109 -11.23 13.93 27.04
N SER A 110 -10.59 13.82 28.21
CA SER A 110 -9.95 12.58 28.70
C SER A 110 -10.88 11.37 28.83
N SER A 111 -12.21 11.54 28.69
CA SER A 111 -13.22 10.48 28.82
C SER A 111 -13.65 9.82 27.51
N THR A 112 -13.20 10.34 26.33
CA THR A 112 -13.60 9.80 25.03
C THR A 112 -12.73 8.61 24.67
N SER A 113 -13.32 7.51 24.21
CA SER A 113 -12.56 6.31 23.85
C SER A 113 -11.79 6.47 22.51
N ILE A 114 -10.70 5.74 22.36
CA ILE A 114 -9.93 5.79 21.12
C ILE A 114 -10.72 5.26 19.93
N GLU A 115 -11.62 4.31 20.15
CA GLU A 115 -12.53 3.79 19.14
C GLU A 115 -13.42 4.87 18.57
N GLU A 116 -14.09 5.61 19.45
CA GLU A 116 -15.01 6.69 19.04
C GLU A 116 -14.28 7.78 18.26
N LEU A 117 -13.07 8.13 18.68
CA LEU A 117 -12.24 9.11 17.99
C LEU A 117 -11.77 8.59 16.62
N SER A 118 -11.43 7.30 16.55
CA SER A 118 -11.01 6.65 15.30
C SER A 118 -12.16 6.54 14.31
N ASP A 119 -13.35 6.12 14.75
CA ASP A 119 -14.54 6.04 13.89
C ASP A 119 -14.92 7.40 13.32
N LYS A 120 -14.83 8.44 14.13
CA LYS A 120 -15.05 9.82 13.69
C LYS A 120 -14.02 10.25 12.65
N ALA A 121 -12.73 9.98 12.90
CA ALA A 121 -11.65 10.33 11.99
C ALA A 121 -11.79 9.60 10.64
N VAL A 122 -12.07 8.29 10.66
CA VAL A 122 -12.32 7.50 9.46
C VAL A 122 -13.50 8.05 8.68
N SER A 123 -14.64 8.31 9.35
CA SER A 123 -15.86 8.84 8.70
C SER A 123 -15.61 10.17 8.00
N GLU A 124 -14.83 11.06 8.62
CA GLU A 124 -14.52 12.38 8.07
C GLU A 124 -13.52 12.31 6.90
N THR A 125 -12.56 11.41 6.95
CA THR A 125 -11.52 11.28 5.91
C THR A 125 -11.93 10.36 4.76
N MET A 126 -12.92 9.48 4.96
CA MET A 126 -13.31 8.44 4.01
C MET A 126 -13.73 8.98 2.65
N VAL A 127 -14.54 10.05 2.61
CA VAL A 127 -15.00 10.64 1.33
C VAL A 127 -13.81 11.13 0.50
N ARG A 128 -12.82 11.72 1.14
CA ARG A 128 -11.59 12.20 0.48
C ARG A 128 -10.75 11.03 -0.03
N SER A 129 -10.54 10.00 0.79
CA SER A 129 -9.77 8.81 0.42
C SER A 129 -10.43 8.06 -0.72
N ILE A 130 -11.75 7.83 -0.66
CA ILE A 130 -12.52 7.17 -1.72
C ILE A 130 -12.42 7.96 -3.03
N ASN A 131 -12.64 9.27 -3.02
CA ASN A 131 -12.57 10.08 -4.24
C ASN A 131 -11.20 10.02 -4.90
N ASN A 132 -10.11 10.07 -4.10
CA ASN A 132 -8.76 9.93 -4.59
C ASN A 132 -8.52 8.54 -5.21
N SER A 133 -8.90 7.48 -4.50
CA SER A 133 -8.74 6.10 -4.97
C SER A 133 -9.59 5.80 -6.21
N LEU A 134 -10.84 6.32 -6.28
CA LEU A 134 -11.71 6.17 -7.45
C LEU A 134 -11.12 6.85 -8.69
N THR A 135 -10.51 8.02 -8.55
CA THR A 135 -9.87 8.71 -9.66
C THR A 135 -8.76 7.85 -10.27
N ILE A 136 -7.88 7.31 -9.43
CA ILE A 136 -6.80 6.42 -9.85
C ILE A 136 -7.37 5.12 -10.41
N PHE A 137 -8.38 4.53 -9.76
CA PHE A 137 -9.05 3.31 -10.18
C PHE A 137 -9.61 3.42 -11.60
N PHE A 138 -10.36 4.48 -11.92
CA PHE A 138 -10.91 4.69 -13.26
C PHE A 138 -9.81 4.92 -14.30
N MET A 139 -8.78 5.70 -13.98
CA MET A 139 -7.65 5.93 -14.87
C MET A 139 -6.93 4.61 -15.20
N LEU A 140 -6.59 3.81 -14.18
CA LEU A 140 -5.93 2.51 -14.36
C LEU A 140 -6.84 1.50 -15.05
N SER A 141 -8.15 1.53 -14.81
CA SER A 141 -9.13 0.69 -15.52
C SER A 141 -9.17 1.00 -17.02
N ALA A 142 -9.19 2.29 -17.39
CA ALA A 142 -9.12 2.70 -18.77
C ALA A 142 -7.82 2.23 -19.44
N LEU A 143 -6.68 2.37 -18.75
CA LEU A 143 -5.38 1.90 -19.24
C LEU A 143 -5.33 0.36 -19.33
N LEU A 144 -5.95 -0.37 -18.42
CA LEU A 144 -5.99 -1.83 -18.44
C LEU A 144 -6.79 -2.36 -19.64
N LEU A 145 -7.87 -1.67 -20.01
CA LEU A 145 -8.73 -2.03 -21.13
C LEU A 145 -8.16 -1.61 -22.49
N MET A 146 -7.50 -0.44 -22.56
CA MET A 146 -7.04 0.16 -23.81
C MET A 146 -5.51 0.15 -23.97
N GLY A 147 -4.77 -0.20 -22.94
CA GLY A 147 -3.30 -0.21 -22.94
C GLY A 147 -2.72 -1.37 -23.74
N GLY A 148 -1.49 -1.19 -24.22
CA GLY A 148 -0.74 -2.21 -24.94
C GLY A 148 -0.35 -3.41 -24.05
N GLY A 149 -0.18 -4.58 -24.68
CA GLY A 149 0.15 -5.83 -23.97
C GLY A 149 1.40 -5.75 -23.09
N THR A 150 2.39 -4.95 -23.47
CA THR A 150 3.69 -4.84 -22.78
C THR A 150 3.59 -4.32 -21.34
N ILE A 151 2.65 -3.38 -21.06
CA ILE A 151 2.50 -2.76 -19.74
C ILE A 151 1.27 -3.26 -18.98
N ARG A 152 0.54 -4.22 -19.54
CA ARG A 152 -0.73 -4.69 -18.99
C ARG A 152 -0.61 -5.23 -17.57
N PHE A 153 0.39 -6.06 -17.32
CA PHE A 153 0.61 -6.64 -15.98
C PHE A 153 1.09 -5.60 -14.96
N PHE A 154 1.88 -4.63 -15.40
CA PHE A 154 2.25 -3.48 -14.59
C PHE A 154 1.02 -2.67 -14.14
N ILE A 155 0.12 -2.35 -15.09
CA ILE A 155 -1.13 -1.65 -14.79
C ILE A 155 -2.03 -2.49 -13.89
N ALA A 156 -2.12 -3.80 -14.12
CA ALA A 156 -2.87 -4.71 -13.26
C ALA A 156 -2.36 -4.71 -11.81
N ALA A 157 -1.03 -4.73 -11.62
CA ALA A 157 -0.42 -4.64 -10.29
C ALA A 157 -0.75 -3.30 -9.60
N LEU A 158 -0.65 -2.17 -10.31
CA LEU A 158 -1.05 -0.85 -9.79
C LEU A 158 -2.54 -0.81 -9.43
N TRP A 159 -3.40 -1.40 -10.27
CA TRP A 159 -4.84 -1.45 -10.04
C TRP A 159 -5.20 -2.24 -8.78
N ILE A 160 -4.63 -3.45 -8.63
CA ILE A 160 -4.80 -4.30 -7.45
C ILE A 160 -4.31 -3.58 -6.21
N GLY A 161 -3.11 -3.01 -6.25
CA GLY A 161 -2.52 -2.31 -5.12
C GLY A 161 -3.30 -1.06 -4.71
N THR A 162 -3.89 -0.32 -5.67
CA THR A 162 -4.75 0.84 -5.37
C THR A 162 -6.02 0.40 -4.64
N VAL A 163 -6.68 -0.67 -5.10
CA VAL A 163 -7.87 -1.23 -4.43
C VAL A 163 -7.51 -1.71 -3.03
N THR A 164 -6.40 -2.44 -2.89
CA THR A 164 -5.93 -2.95 -1.59
C THR A 164 -5.64 -1.81 -0.62
N GLY A 165 -4.87 -0.80 -1.02
CA GLY A 165 -4.53 0.35 -0.17
C GLY A 165 -5.73 1.19 0.24
N ALA A 166 -6.72 1.33 -0.64
CA ALA A 166 -7.94 2.08 -0.35
C ALA A 166 -8.75 1.48 0.80
N TYR A 167 -8.84 0.14 0.89
CA TYR A 167 -9.56 -0.49 2.00
C TYR A 167 -8.68 -0.75 3.23
N SER A 168 -7.38 -0.97 3.06
CA SER A 168 -6.51 -1.37 4.18
C SER A 168 -6.33 -0.26 5.20
N SER A 169 -6.30 1.00 4.77
CA SER A 169 -6.13 2.14 5.67
C SER A 169 -7.27 2.26 6.70
N PRO A 170 -8.57 2.29 6.34
CA PRO A 170 -9.67 2.32 7.31
C PRO A 170 -9.90 0.98 8.01
N PHE A 171 -9.75 -0.16 7.33
CA PHE A 171 -10.21 -1.45 7.85
C PHE A 171 -9.09 -2.36 8.39
N VAL A 172 -7.83 -2.07 8.13
CA VAL A 172 -6.69 -2.81 8.68
C VAL A 172 -5.83 -1.93 9.58
N ALA A 173 -5.33 -0.79 9.07
CA ALA A 173 -4.43 0.07 9.82
C ALA A 173 -5.10 0.67 11.06
N THR A 174 -6.33 1.18 10.92
CA THR A 174 -7.06 1.82 12.03
C THR A 174 -7.43 0.82 13.14
N PRO A 175 -8.02 -0.36 12.88
CA PRO A 175 -8.23 -1.37 13.91
C PRO A 175 -6.96 -1.85 14.60
N LEU A 176 -5.86 -2.01 13.84
CA LEU A 176 -4.55 -2.36 14.42
C LEU A 176 -4.06 -1.29 15.39
N LEU A 177 -4.19 -0.02 15.03
CA LEU A 177 -3.86 1.10 15.93
C LEU A 177 -4.67 1.05 17.22
N ILE A 178 -5.99 0.84 17.12
CA ILE A 178 -6.88 0.74 18.29
C ILE A 178 -6.43 -0.41 19.20
N LEU A 179 -6.13 -1.58 18.64
CA LEU A 179 -5.66 -2.74 19.40
C LEU A 179 -4.33 -2.46 20.13
N LEU A 180 -3.38 -1.79 19.47
CA LEU A 180 -2.08 -1.46 20.05
C LEU A 180 -2.20 -0.40 21.16
N GLU A 181 -3.07 0.59 21.01
CA GLU A 181 -3.30 1.61 22.03
C GLU A 181 -4.02 1.07 23.26
N LYS A 182 -4.97 0.14 23.09
CA LYS A 182 -5.63 -0.55 24.22
C LYS A 182 -4.69 -1.39 25.06
N ARG A 183 -3.70 -2.02 24.45
CA ARG A 183 -2.68 -2.82 25.18
C ARG A 183 -1.76 -2.00 26.07
N LYS A 184 -1.72 -0.69 25.88
CA LYS A 184 -0.87 0.21 26.65
C LYS A 184 -1.53 0.75 27.94
N LYS A 185 -2.85 0.56 28.07
CA LYS A 185 -3.61 0.83 29.30
C LYS A 185 -3.67 -0.40 30.18
#